data_ff33882775e8cbb62817ed5f91dff19d
#
_entry.id   ff33882775e8cbb62817ed5f91dff19d
#
_cell.length_a   1.000
_cell.length_b   1.000
_cell.length_c   1.000
_cell.angle_alpha   90.00
_cell.angle_beta   90.00
_cell.angle_gamma   90.00
#
_symmetry.space_group_name_H-M   'P 1'
#
loop_
_entity.id
_entity.type
_entity.pdbx_description
1 polymer ?
#
loop_
_entity_poly.entity_id
_entity_poly.type
_entity_poly.pdbx_seq_one_letter_code
_entity_poly.pdbx_strand_id
1 'polypeptide(L)'
;NTRFSRPDPEVILCAPANARGTITVAGYNHLDNSLYVESSRGYTRKGRIQPDFAAPAVRVAGLLAGGSGTRPLFVRRSGTSVGAALTAGAAALFLEWGIVRGNYYGMNTEVIRQILIRGARTVVDIAYPNPAWGWGVLDISRAFETLRG
;
A
#
# COMPACT_ATOMS: atom_id res chain seq x y z
N ASN A 1 25.39 0.54 20.88
CA ASN A 1 24.34 -0.06 20.06
C ASN A 1 23.44 -0.92 20.93
N THR A 2 22.26 -0.41 21.28
CA THR A 2 21.26 -1.18 22.02
C THR A 2 20.48 -2.05 21.05
N ARG A 3 20.38 -3.36 21.31
CA ARG A 3 19.60 -4.31 20.50
C ARG A 3 18.69 -5.11 21.41
N PHE A 4 17.51 -5.48 20.90
CA PHE A 4 16.65 -6.44 21.60
C PHE A 4 17.30 -7.83 21.59
N SER A 5 17.28 -8.52 22.70
CA SER A 5 17.83 -9.89 22.83
C SER A 5 17.01 -10.92 22.04
N ARG A 6 15.72 -10.67 21.85
CA ARG A 6 14.79 -11.49 21.06
C ARG A 6 13.87 -10.55 20.26
N PRO A 7 14.31 -10.06 19.08
CA PRO A 7 13.47 -9.22 18.26
C PRO A 7 12.33 -10.06 17.65
N ASP A 8 11.10 -9.56 17.81
CA ASP A 8 9.91 -10.13 17.17
C ASP A 8 9.45 -9.17 16.07
N PRO A 9 9.37 -9.58 14.80
CA PRO A 9 8.92 -8.73 13.71
C PRO A 9 7.40 -8.57 13.64
N GLU A 10 6.63 -9.28 14.44
CA GLU A 10 5.17 -9.24 14.42
C GLU A 10 4.63 -8.08 15.28
N VAL A 11 3.44 -7.61 14.91
CA VAL A 11 2.68 -6.57 15.66
C VAL A 11 3.46 -5.26 15.83
N ILE A 12 4.26 -4.88 14.83
CA ILE A 12 5.11 -3.68 14.86
C ILE A 12 4.56 -2.51 14.04
N LEU A 13 3.26 -2.53 13.70
CA LEU A 13 2.61 -1.40 13.03
C LEU A 13 2.62 -0.16 13.93
N CYS A 14 3.24 0.91 13.43
CA CYS A 14 3.32 2.20 14.13
C CYS A 14 2.08 3.07 13.87
N ALA A 15 1.82 4.05 14.74
CA ALA A 15 0.88 5.10 14.46
C ALA A 15 1.36 5.97 13.27
N PRO A 16 0.48 6.41 12.35
CA PRO A 16 -0.99 6.23 12.36
C PRO A 16 -1.49 4.93 11.68
N ALA A 17 -0.61 4.06 11.19
CA ALA A 17 -0.99 2.86 10.43
C ALA A 17 -1.91 1.90 11.21
N ASN A 18 -1.85 1.91 12.54
CA ASN A 18 -2.73 1.13 13.41
C ASN A 18 -4.06 1.84 13.75
N ALA A 19 -4.37 2.99 13.17
CA ALA A 19 -5.62 3.71 13.41
C ALA A 19 -6.81 3.05 12.69
N ARG A 20 -8.03 3.40 13.09
CA ARG A 20 -9.25 3.05 12.34
C ARG A 20 -9.44 4.03 11.20
N GLY A 21 -9.97 3.56 10.08
CA GLY A 21 -10.30 4.42 8.93
C GLY A 21 -9.08 4.83 8.08
N THR A 22 -7.90 4.29 8.36
CA THR A 22 -6.71 4.44 7.50
C THR A 22 -6.61 3.29 6.51
N ILE A 23 -6.07 3.56 5.33
CA ILE A 23 -5.57 2.53 4.41
C ILE A 23 -4.12 2.28 4.78
N THR A 24 -3.81 1.08 5.25
CA THR A 24 -2.49 0.71 5.76
C THR A 24 -1.77 -0.19 4.76
N VAL A 25 -0.55 0.18 4.41
CA VAL A 25 0.21 -0.47 3.33
C VAL A 25 1.49 -1.08 3.85
N ALA A 26 1.75 -2.34 3.51
CA ALA A 26 3.06 -2.95 3.60
C ALA A 26 3.91 -2.63 2.36
N GLY A 27 5.21 -2.87 2.45
CA GLY A 27 6.12 -2.73 1.32
C GLY A 27 6.53 -4.07 0.74
N TYR A 28 6.62 -4.16 -0.60
CA TYR A 28 7.23 -5.30 -1.26
C TYR A 28 8.19 -4.87 -2.38
N ASN A 29 9.08 -5.75 -2.75
CA ASN A 29 9.97 -5.56 -3.90
C ASN A 29 9.27 -6.04 -5.18
N HIS A 30 8.87 -5.12 -6.03
CA HIS A 30 8.16 -5.40 -7.27
C HIS A 30 9.06 -6.02 -8.37
N LEU A 31 10.38 -6.08 -8.16
CA LEU A 31 11.32 -6.65 -9.12
C LEU A 31 11.41 -8.18 -9.02
N ASP A 32 11.22 -8.73 -7.81
CA ASP A 32 11.34 -10.16 -7.52
C ASP A 32 10.18 -10.74 -6.73
N ASN A 33 9.16 -9.91 -6.42
CA ASN A 33 8.01 -10.25 -5.57
C ASN A 33 8.37 -10.67 -4.14
N SER A 34 9.53 -10.30 -3.62
CA SER A 34 9.89 -10.53 -2.23
C SER A 34 9.30 -9.45 -1.30
N LEU A 35 9.16 -9.80 -0.03
CA LEU A 35 8.78 -8.82 0.98
C LEU A 35 9.89 -7.79 1.19
N TYR A 36 9.53 -6.51 1.35
CA TYR A 36 10.51 -5.49 1.74
C TYR A 36 10.89 -5.68 3.21
N VAL A 37 12.18 -5.95 3.47
CA VAL A 37 12.68 -6.37 4.79
C VAL A 37 12.40 -5.35 5.90
N GLU A 38 12.36 -4.05 5.57
CA GLU A 38 12.06 -2.97 6.53
C GLU A 38 10.56 -2.70 6.69
N SER A 39 9.70 -3.48 6.02
CA SER A 39 8.26 -3.34 6.16
C SER A 39 7.79 -3.85 7.51
N SER A 40 7.06 -3.02 8.24
CA SER A 40 6.38 -3.43 9.47
C SER A 40 5.34 -4.51 9.17
N ARG A 41 5.20 -5.45 10.11
CA ARG A 41 4.21 -6.52 10.04
C ARG A 41 3.08 -6.30 11.03
N GLY A 42 1.88 -6.69 10.59
CA GLY A 42 0.68 -6.75 11.42
C GLY A 42 0.64 -8.04 12.28
N TYR A 43 -0.46 -8.41 12.82
CA TYR A 43 -1.69 -7.62 12.82
C TYR A 43 -1.61 -6.50 13.85
N THR A 44 -2.68 -5.67 13.99
CA THR A 44 -2.72 -4.73 15.11
C THR A 44 -2.80 -5.49 16.44
N ARG A 45 -2.38 -4.85 17.55
CA ARG A 45 -2.49 -5.43 18.91
C ARG A 45 -3.92 -5.85 19.30
N LYS A 46 -4.95 -5.31 18.61
CA LYS A 46 -6.36 -5.68 18.81
C LYS A 46 -6.85 -6.71 17.78
N GLY A 47 -5.95 -7.41 17.09
CA GLY A 47 -6.28 -8.46 16.13
C GLY A 47 -6.92 -8.01 14.81
N ARG A 48 -6.91 -6.70 14.48
CA ARG A 48 -7.40 -6.24 13.18
C ARG A 48 -6.41 -6.62 12.08
N ILE A 49 -6.95 -7.06 10.94
CA ILE A 49 -6.16 -7.35 9.76
C ILE A 49 -5.64 -6.02 9.19
N GLN A 50 -4.37 -5.79 9.40
CA GLN A 50 -3.55 -4.71 8.82
C GLN A 50 -2.13 -5.25 8.70
N PRO A 51 -1.40 -4.91 7.63
CA PRO A 51 -1.75 -3.99 6.55
C PRO A 51 -2.94 -4.47 5.73
N ASP A 52 -3.56 -3.54 4.97
CA ASP A 52 -4.65 -3.88 4.05
C ASP A 52 -4.11 -4.65 2.84
N PHE A 53 -2.99 -4.22 2.31
CA PHE A 53 -2.27 -4.85 1.20
C PHE A 53 -0.81 -4.37 1.17
N ALA A 54 0.00 -4.96 0.28
CA ALA A 54 1.36 -4.51 0.01
C ALA A 54 1.42 -3.67 -1.27
N ALA A 55 2.28 -2.65 -1.31
CA ALA A 55 2.55 -1.82 -2.47
C ALA A 55 4.06 -1.81 -2.80
N PRO A 56 4.45 -1.49 -4.04
CA PRO A 56 5.86 -1.39 -4.42
C PRO A 56 6.63 -0.44 -3.51
N ALA A 57 7.73 -0.91 -2.92
CA ALA A 57 8.50 -0.15 -1.94
C ALA A 57 10.01 -0.18 -2.19
N VAL A 58 10.50 -0.91 -3.20
CA VAL A 58 11.93 -1.07 -3.45
C VAL A 58 12.30 -0.49 -4.80
N ARG A 59 13.24 0.47 -4.81
CA ARG A 59 13.79 1.12 -6.01
C ARG A 59 12.72 1.65 -6.99
N VAL A 60 11.63 2.15 -6.46
CA VAL A 60 10.54 2.75 -7.24
C VAL A 60 11.01 4.06 -7.84
N ALA A 61 10.79 4.23 -9.14
CA ALA A 61 11.11 5.47 -9.84
C ALA A 61 10.07 6.56 -9.54
N GLY A 62 10.55 7.74 -9.25
CA GLY A 62 9.72 8.93 -9.02
C GLY A 62 10.41 10.19 -9.49
N LEU A 63 9.69 11.29 -9.56
CA LEU A 63 10.24 12.59 -9.89
C LEU A 63 11.06 13.14 -8.72
N LEU A 64 12.21 13.74 -9.02
CA LEU A 64 13.02 14.43 -8.04
C LEU A 64 12.45 15.85 -7.83
N ALA A 65 12.10 16.18 -6.60
CA ALA A 65 11.67 17.52 -6.25
C ALA A 65 12.85 18.52 -6.36
N GLY A 66 12.57 19.74 -6.79
CA GLY A 66 13.59 20.81 -6.88
C GLY A 66 14.48 20.75 -8.13
N GLY A 67 14.18 19.91 -9.09
CA GLY A 67 14.85 19.95 -10.40
C GLY A 67 14.55 21.26 -11.12
N SER A 68 15.58 22.07 -11.40
CA SER A 68 15.47 23.24 -12.27
C SER A 68 15.91 22.87 -13.67
N GLY A 69 15.06 23.08 -14.66
CA GLY A 69 15.39 22.83 -16.06
C GLY A 69 14.26 22.17 -16.85
N THR A 70 14.47 22.05 -18.15
CA THR A 70 13.49 21.53 -19.12
C THR A 70 13.37 20.01 -19.12
N ARG A 71 14.18 19.28 -18.32
CA ARG A 71 14.15 17.82 -18.25
C ARG A 71 13.73 17.35 -16.87
N PRO A 72 12.71 16.48 -16.75
CA PRO A 72 12.37 15.90 -15.48
C PRO A 72 13.53 15.01 -14.99
N LEU A 73 13.94 15.20 -13.75
CA LEU A 73 14.92 14.35 -13.10
C LEU A 73 14.17 13.20 -12.39
N PHE A 74 14.58 11.98 -12.66
CA PHE A 74 14.06 10.80 -12.00
C PHE A 74 15.05 10.32 -10.93
N VAL A 75 14.49 9.84 -9.84
CA VAL A 75 15.23 9.21 -8.74
C VAL A 75 14.54 7.90 -8.35
N ARG A 76 15.32 6.91 -7.95
CA ARG A 76 14.79 5.67 -7.37
C ARG A 76 14.84 5.77 -5.85
N ARG A 77 13.73 5.46 -5.20
CA ARG A 77 13.61 5.46 -3.74
C ARG A 77 13.05 4.14 -3.25
N SER A 78 13.46 3.74 -2.04
CA SER A 78 12.91 2.60 -1.32
C SER A 78 12.32 3.07 0.00
N GLY A 79 11.29 2.38 0.47
CA GLY A 79 10.60 2.67 1.73
C GLY A 79 9.11 2.40 1.63
N THR A 80 8.48 2.02 2.72
CA THR A 80 7.02 1.87 2.82
C THR A 80 6.30 3.19 2.55
N SER A 81 6.95 4.34 2.80
CA SER A 81 6.45 5.68 2.44
C SER A 81 6.23 5.83 0.94
N VAL A 82 7.04 5.17 0.10
CA VAL A 82 6.85 5.16 -1.36
C VAL A 82 5.59 4.37 -1.72
N GLY A 83 5.39 3.20 -1.10
CA GLY A 83 4.16 2.42 -1.26
C GLY A 83 2.92 3.20 -0.82
N ALA A 84 3.00 3.93 0.29
CA ALA A 84 1.93 4.80 0.77
C ALA A 84 1.62 5.93 -0.22
N ALA A 85 2.63 6.56 -0.82
CA ALA A 85 2.45 7.60 -1.83
C ALA A 85 1.77 7.06 -3.11
N LEU A 86 2.18 5.87 -3.58
CA LEU A 86 1.52 5.20 -4.71
C LEU A 86 0.04 4.89 -4.40
N THR A 87 -0.25 4.43 -3.19
CA THR A 87 -1.62 4.15 -2.75
C THR A 87 -2.45 5.43 -2.66
N ALA A 88 -1.88 6.53 -2.18
CA ALA A 88 -2.55 7.83 -2.17
C ALA A 88 -2.89 8.31 -3.58
N GLY A 89 -1.98 8.12 -4.55
CA GLY A 89 -2.25 8.38 -5.95
C GLY A 89 -3.39 7.52 -6.51
N ALA A 90 -3.41 6.22 -6.18
CA ALA A 90 -4.50 5.33 -6.55
C ALA A 90 -5.84 5.80 -5.94
N ALA A 91 -5.85 6.18 -4.68
CA ALA A 91 -7.06 6.71 -4.02
C ALA A 91 -7.56 7.99 -4.69
N ALA A 92 -6.67 8.88 -5.12
CA ALA A 92 -7.04 10.09 -5.86
C ALA A 92 -7.73 9.77 -7.20
N LEU A 93 -7.28 8.73 -7.92
CA LEU A 93 -7.93 8.28 -9.15
C LEU A 93 -9.36 7.76 -8.89
N PHE A 94 -9.59 7.04 -7.79
CA PHE A 94 -10.95 6.61 -7.42
C PHE A 94 -11.84 7.77 -7.01
N LEU A 95 -11.31 8.77 -6.30
CA LEU A 95 -12.05 10.00 -5.97
C LEU A 95 -12.43 10.78 -7.24
N GLU A 96 -11.50 10.92 -8.17
CA GLU A 96 -11.77 11.54 -9.46
C GLU A 96 -12.87 10.79 -10.21
N TRP A 97 -12.73 9.47 -10.37
CA TRP A 97 -13.70 8.64 -11.06
C TRP A 97 -15.08 8.70 -10.40
N GLY A 98 -15.13 8.55 -9.08
CA GLY A 98 -16.39 8.48 -8.34
C GLY A 98 -17.07 9.84 -8.20
N ILE A 99 -16.38 10.80 -7.64
CA ILE A 99 -16.96 12.10 -7.25
C ILE A 99 -16.91 13.08 -8.41
N VAL A 100 -15.71 13.33 -9.00
CA VAL A 100 -15.54 14.38 -9.99
C VAL A 100 -16.26 14.03 -11.30
N ARG A 101 -16.15 12.76 -11.73
CA ARG A 101 -16.85 12.27 -12.94
C ARG A 101 -18.28 11.80 -12.67
N GLY A 102 -18.74 11.83 -11.43
CA GLY A 102 -20.13 11.54 -11.07
C GLY A 102 -20.55 10.07 -11.11
N ASN A 103 -19.59 9.12 -11.19
CA ASN A 103 -19.93 7.70 -11.26
C ASN A 103 -20.39 7.12 -9.91
N TYR A 104 -19.89 7.66 -8.80
CA TYR A 104 -20.29 7.24 -7.46
C TYR A 104 -19.99 8.32 -6.40
N TYR A 105 -20.97 9.13 -6.06
CA TYR A 105 -20.83 10.24 -5.09
C TYR A 105 -20.58 9.77 -3.65
N GLY A 106 -20.87 8.51 -3.32
CA GLY A 106 -20.59 7.91 -2.01
C GLY A 106 -19.14 7.49 -1.79
N MET A 107 -18.23 7.81 -2.73
CA MET A 107 -16.83 7.44 -2.63
C MET A 107 -16.19 8.06 -1.38
N ASN A 108 -15.63 7.22 -0.52
CA ASN A 108 -14.93 7.60 0.70
C ASN A 108 -13.79 6.61 0.99
N THR A 109 -13.03 6.87 2.05
CA THR A 109 -11.86 6.05 2.40
C THR A 109 -12.19 4.56 2.55
N GLU A 110 -13.31 4.21 3.19
CA GLU A 110 -13.69 2.82 3.41
C GLU A 110 -14.08 2.13 2.09
N VAL A 111 -14.82 2.81 1.22
CA VAL A 111 -15.19 2.30 -0.11
C VAL A 111 -13.94 2.08 -0.94
N ILE A 112 -13.02 3.05 -1.00
CA ILE A 112 -11.75 2.93 -1.74
C ILE A 112 -10.92 1.77 -1.18
N ARG A 113 -10.82 1.65 0.15
CA ARG A 113 -10.13 0.55 0.81
C ARG A 113 -10.66 -0.81 0.37
N GLN A 114 -11.99 -0.99 0.36
CA GLN A 114 -12.64 -2.23 -0.06
C GLN A 114 -12.40 -2.53 -1.55
N ILE A 115 -12.45 -1.53 -2.41
CA ILE A 115 -12.17 -1.67 -3.84
C ILE A 115 -10.72 -2.14 -4.04
N LEU A 116 -9.76 -1.49 -3.38
CA LEU A 116 -8.34 -1.84 -3.48
C LEU A 116 -8.05 -3.25 -2.94
N ILE A 117 -8.70 -3.65 -1.84
CA ILE A 117 -8.59 -5.02 -1.30
C ILE A 117 -9.16 -6.05 -2.28
N ARG A 118 -10.34 -5.81 -2.85
CA ARG A 118 -10.97 -6.72 -3.84
C ARG A 118 -10.13 -6.87 -5.11
N GLY A 119 -9.49 -5.78 -5.56
CA GLY A 119 -8.60 -5.78 -6.70
C GLY A 119 -7.20 -6.30 -6.41
N ALA A 120 -6.84 -6.53 -5.14
CA ALA A 120 -5.48 -6.95 -4.80
C ALA A 120 -5.11 -8.28 -5.48
N ARG A 121 -3.91 -8.33 -6.05
CA ARG A 121 -3.37 -9.53 -6.69
C ARG A 121 -2.69 -10.41 -5.64
N THR A 122 -2.95 -11.70 -5.68
CA THR A 122 -2.27 -12.67 -4.82
C THR A 122 -0.93 -13.10 -5.42
N VAL A 123 0.06 -13.34 -4.56
CA VAL A 123 1.32 -13.97 -4.91
C VAL A 123 1.17 -15.48 -4.65
N VAL A 124 1.74 -16.29 -5.53
CA VAL A 124 1.66 -17.76 -5.43
C VAL A 124 2.29 -18.25 -4.12
N ASP A 125 1.74 -19.32 -3.56
CA ASP A 125 2.20 -19.99 -2.34
C ASP A 125 2.10 -19.16 -1.04
N ILE A 126 1.30 -18.08 -1.05
CA ILE A 126 1.03 -17.27 0.13
C ILE A 126 -0.44 -17.33 0.51
N ALA A 127 -0.73 -17.70 1.76
CA ALA A 127 -2.09 -17.64 2.30
C ALA A 127 -2.48 -16.20 2.66
N TYR A 128 -3.71 -15.81 2.34
CA TYR A 128 -4.26 -14.47 2.58
C TYR A 128 -5.53 -14.52 3.43
N PRO A 129 -5.78 -13.49 4.29
CA PRO A 129 -4.86 -12.41 4.62
C PRO A 129 -3.73 -12.86 5.54
N ASN A 130 -2.59 -12.15 5.52
CA ASN A 130 -1.49 -12.41 6.44
C ASN A 130 -0.81 -11.13 6.95
N PRO A 131 -0.01 -11.20 8.03
CA PRO A 131 0.55 -10.01 8.66
C PRO A 131 1.53 -9.21 7.79
N ALA A 132 2.09 -9.81 6.76
CA ALA A 132 3.13 -9.19 5.95
C ALA A 132 2.60 -8.56 4.65
N TRP A 133 1.58 -9.18 4.04
CA TRP A 133 1.04 -8.80 2.74
C TRP A 133 -0.40 -8.27 2.81
N GLY A 134 -1.06 -8.36 3.98
CA GLY A 134 -2.49 -8.08 4.09
C GLY A 134 -3.31 -9.00 3.19
N TRP A 135 -4.12 -8.43 2.30
CA TRP A 135 -4.98 -9.14 1.35
C TRP A 135 -4.33 -9.38 -0.03
N GLY A 136 -3.06 -9.01 -0.21
CA GLY A 136 -2.35 -9.17 -1.48
C GLY A 136 -1.52 -7.96 -1.85
N VAL A 137 -1.22 -7.78 -3.12
CA VAL A 137 -0.46 -6.63 -3.62
C VAL A 137 -1.36 -5.67 -4.40
N LEU A 138 -1.08 -4.39 -4.28
CA LEU A 138 -1.80 -3.31 -4.96
C LEU A 138 -1.82 -3.55 -6.47
N ASP A 139 -3.02 -3.63 -7.04
CA ASP A 139 -3.28 -3.67 -8.47
C ASP A 139 -4.43 -2.74 -8.82
N ILE A 140 -4.09 -1.57 -9.33
CA ILE A 140 -5.04 -0.49 -9.60
C ILE A 140 -5.96 -0.86 -10.78
N SER A 141 -5.43 -1.53 -11.80
CA SER A 141 -6.21 -1.97 -12.96
C SER A 141 -7.29 -2.95 -12.54
N ARG A 142 -6.92 -4.01 -11.81
CA ARG A 142 -7.89 -4.96 -11.26
C ARG A 142 -8.91 -4.30 -10.34
N ALA A 143 -8.47 -3.35 -9.52
CA ALA A 143 -9.38 -2.62 -8.65
C ALA A 143 -10.45 -1.85 -9.45
N PHE A 144 -10.09 -1.19 -10.56
CA PHE A 144 -11.06 -0.58 -11.47
C PHE A 144 -11.94 -1.60 -12.21
N GLU A 145 -11.42 -2.77 -12.55
CA GLU A 145 -12.22 -3.84 -13.16
C GLU A 145 -13.34 -4.31 -12.24
N THR A 146 -13.12 -4.33 -10.92
CA THR A 146 -14.18 -4.70 -9.95
C THR A 146 -15.36 -3.72 -9.91
N LEU A 147 -15.23 -2.54 -10.53
CA LEU A 147 -16.31 -1.55 -10.63
C LEU A 147 -17.17 -1.71 -11.89
N ARG A 148 -16.75 -2.56 -12.82
CA ARG A 148 -17.43 -2.78 -14.10
C ARG A 148 -18.32 -4.02 -14.11
N GLY A 149 -18.25 -4.82 -13.02
CA GLY A 149 -18.94 -6.11 -12.87
C GLY A 149 -20.41 -6.06 -12.62
#